data_083e49c111f176fcfa920ffc6e2b5043
#
_entry.id   083e49c111f176fcfa920ffc6e2b5043
#
_cell.length_a   1.000
_cell.length_b   1.000
_cell.length_c   1.000
_cell.angle_alpha   90.00
_cell.angle_beta   90.00
_cell.angle_gamma   90.00
#
_symmetry.space_group_name_H-M   'P 1'
#
loop_
_entity.id
_entity.type
_entity.pdbx_description
1 polymer ?
#
loop_
_entity_poly.entity_id
_entity_poly.type
_entity_poly.pdbx_seq_one_letter_code
_entity_poly.pdbx_strand_id
1 'polypeptide(L)'
;KHSEAYKATRKPMPDDLAAQMPVLKDVLDALGIERRELSGWEADDLLGTVSRIGAEQGWECVVVTGDKDALQLVGDHVRVLNVKTRMGQTETVNYTPERFREEYGFDAPHMVDLKALMGDTSDNIPGVPGVGEKTALELVRKYGSLAGVYEHISDPDIRASLRTKLENGKESCYMSRQLAEICLTAPIDTELSHYVPKERDDTELARLLSELEMYKMLQKLKLHPTSAPAGSKEALAESAAKQIPAMPAGNIVLTQEGSVYAGAVGAPVKLSDGELKAYADSDSTKYTFDIKETLTVSGLEKLNNNKFDTTLAAYLVDPDSNDYSLSRLCT
;
A
#
# COMPACT_ATOMS: atom_id res chain seq x y z
N LYS A 1 27.02 -3.17 1.72
CA LYS A 1 27.46 -1.77 1.44
C LYS A 1 28.13 -1.25 2.73
N HIS A 2 29.43 -0.91 2.65
CA HIS A 2 30.28 -0.78 3.84
C HIS A 2 30.46 0.68 4.34
N SER A 3 29.52 1.59 4.08
CA SER A 3 29.60 2.95 4.60
C SER A 3 28.65 3.10 5.80
N GLU A 4 29.18 3.47 6.97
CA GLU A 4 28.38 3.78 8.16
C GLU A 4 27.39 4.94 7.92
N ALA A 5 27.71 5.84 6.97
CA ALA A 5 26.86 6.95 6.60
C ALA A 5 25.67 6.55 5.70
N TYR A 6 25.78 5.41 4.99
CA TYR A 6 24.73 4.96 4.08
C TYR A 6 23.44 4.61 4.84
N LYS A 7 22.33 5.22 4.42
CA LYS A 7 21.01 5.10 5.10
C LYS A 7 20.97 5.50 6.58
N ALA A 8 22.01 6.13 7.12
CA ALA A 8 22.08 6.52 8.52
C ALA A 8 20.99 7.54 8.94
N THR A 9 20.44 8.27 7.99
CA THR A 9 19.36 9.24 8.21
C THR A 9 17.95 8.64 8.19
N ARG A 10 17.80 7.34 7.81
CA ARG A 10 16.50 6.66 7.78
C ARG A 10 15.97 6.48 9.21
N LYS A 11 14.70 6.85 9.40
CA LYS A 11 14.02 6.58 10.67
C LYS A 11 13.72 5.08 10.78
N PRO A 12 13.72 4.51 12.00
CA PRO A 12 13.27 3.14 12.20
C PRO A 12 11.81 2.99 11.79
N MET A 13 11.44 1.75 11.46
CA MET A 13 10.04 1.41 11.20
C MET A 13 9.19 1.72 12.44
N PRO A 14 8.04 2.39 12.31
CA PRO A 14 7.10 2.57 13.42
C PRO A 14 6.67 1.23 14.03
N ASP A 15 6.52 1.18 15.35
CA ASP A 15 6.20 -0.06 16.06
C ASP A 15 4.89 -0.71 15.56
N ASP A 16 3.87 0.10 15.29
CA ASP A 16 2.59 -0.37 14.74
C ASP A 16 2.74 -1.03 13.37
N LEU A 17 3.65 -0.54 12.52
CA LEU A 17 3.94 -1.16 11.23
C LEU A 17 4.79 -2.42 11.42
N ALA A 18 5.76 -2.39 12.33
CA ALA A 18 6.60 -3.55 12.63
C ALA A 18 5.76 -4.75 13.12
N ALA A 19 4.73 -4.49 13.94
CA ALA A 19 3.80 -5.50 14.42
C ALA A 19 2.97 -6.16 13.30
N GLN A 20 2.75 -5.48 12.18
CA GLN A 20 2.00 -6.00 11.02
C GLN A 20 2.86 -6.89 10.10
N MET A 21 4.18 -6.78 10.16
CA MET A 21 5.07 -7.52 9.26
C MET A 21 4.94 -9.06 9.35
N PRO A 22 4.84 -9.66 10.55
CA PRO A 22 4.58 -11.11 10.65
C PRO A 22 3.26 -11.51 9.99
N VAL A 23 2.19 -10.78 10.25
CA VAL A 23 0.86 -11.04 9.67
C VAL A 23 0.87 -10.95 8.14
N LEU A 24 1.55 -9.93 7.60
CA LEU A 24 1.74 -9.83 6.14
C LEU A 24 2.46 -11.06 5.58
N LYS A 25 3.49 -11.55 6.27
CA LYS A 25 4.23 -12.74 5.87
C LYS A 25 3.33 -13.98 5.86
N ASP A 26 2.51 -14.15 6.88
CA ASP A 26 1.56 -15.27 6.97
C ASP A 26 0.54 -15.23 5.81
N VAL A 27 0.02 -14.04 5.46
CA VAL A 27 -0.88 -13.86 4.31
C VAL A 27 -0.18 -14.21 2.99
N LEU A 28 1.08 -13.78 2.80
CA LEU A 28 1.85 -14.12 1.59
C LEU A 28 2.12 -15.62 1.48
N ASP A 29 2.43 -16.28 2.61
CA ASP A 29 2.66 -17.71 2.66
C ASP A 29 1.36 -18.50 2.34
N ALA A 30 0.22 -18.05 2.89
CA ALA A 30 -1.09 -18.63 2.57
C ALA A 30 -1.49 -18.40 1.09
N LEU A 31 -1.06 -17.30 0.47
CA LEU A 31 -1.20 -17.05 -0.97
C LEU A 31 -0.31 -17.95 -1.84
N GLY A 32 0.61 -18.72 -1.24
CA GLY A 32 1.59 -19.53 -1.96
C GLY A 32 2.72 -18.73 -2.59
N ILE A 33 2.90 -17.46 -2.18
CA ILE A 33 3.96 -16.58 -2.70
C ILE A 33 5.28 -16.93 -2.04
N GLU A 34 6.27 -17.29 -2.84
CA GLU A 34 7.62 -17.57 -2.32
C GLU A 34 8.28 -16.27 -1.87
N ARG A 35 8.76 -16.25 -0.62
CA ARG A 35 9.44 -15.10 -0.01
C ARG A 35 10.91 -15.44 0.24
N ARG A 36 11.77 -14.48 -0.01
CA ARG A 36 13.21 -14.61 0.26
C ARG A 36 13.70 -13.44 1.10
N GLU A 37 14.44 -13.76 2.13
CA GLU A 37 15.11 -12.82 3.02
C GLU A 37 16.52 -13.29 3.25
N LEU A 38 17.47 -12.36 3.25
CA LEU A 38 18.87 -12.67 3.52
C LEU A 38 19.44 -11.59 4.45
N SER A 39 19.81 -11.98 5.67
CA SER A 39 20.37 -11.05 6.65
C SER A 39 21.64 -10.38 6.10
N GLY A 40 21.74 -9.06 6.27
CA GLY A 40 22.88 -8.28 5.79
C GLY A 40 22.82 -7.87 4.32
N TRP A 41 21.76 -8.23 3.59
CA TRP A 41 21.53 -7.85 2.19
C TRP A 41 20.25 -7.04 2.04
N GLU A 42 20.20 -6.21 1.02
CA GLU A 42 19.01 -5.44 0.70
C GLU A 42 18.08 -6.23 -0.23
N ALA A 43 16.79 -5.96 -0.18
CA ALA A 43 15.82 -6.60 -1.07
C ALA A 43 16.16 -6.38 -2.55
N ASP A 44 16.67 -5.20 -2.90
CA ASP A 44 17.06 -4.86 -4.27
C ASP A 44 18.25 -5.71 -4.77
N ASP A 45 19.18 -6.08 -3.89
CA ASP A 45 20.29 -6.98 -4.23
C ASP A 45 19.77 -8.40 -4.52
N LEU A 46 18.73 -8.84 -3.79
CA LEU A 46 18.08 -10.11 -4.05
C LEU A 46 17.30 -10.07 -5.38
N LEU A 47 16.53 -9.01 -5.61
CA LEU A 47 15.80 -8.80 -6.87
C LEU A 47 16.77 -8.77 -8.07
N GLY A 48 17.85 -8.02 -7.96
CA GLY A 48 18.88 -7.93 -9.00
C GLY A 48 19.53 -9.29 -9.28
N THR A 49 19.84 -10.05 -8.23
CA THR A 49 20.45 -11.38 -8.37
C THR A 49 19.51 -12.38 -9.03
N VAL A 50 18.24 -12.47 -8.58
CA VAL A 50 17.24 -13.38 -9.16
C VAL A 50 16.92 -13.00 -10.60
N SER A 51 16.74 -11.72 -10.90
CA SER A 51 16.43 -11.27 -12.26
C SER A 51 17.59 -11.53 -13.23
N ARG A 52 18.85 -11.36 -12.79
CA ARG A 52 20.02 -11.73 -13.59
C ARG A 52 20.04 -13.25 -13.90
N ILE A 53 19.87 -14.08 -12.87
CA ILE A 53 19.87 -15.54 -13.04
C ILE A 53 18.72 -15.97 -13.97
N GLY A 54 17.54 -15.40 -13.80
CA GLY A 54 16.40 -15.65 -14.67
C GLY A 54 16.68 -15.26 -16.13
N ALA A 55 17.23 -14.07 -16.35
CA ALA A 55 17.59 -13.61 -17.68
C ALA A 55 18.65 -14.50 -18.36
N GLU A 56 19.69 -14.94 -17.62
CA GLU A 56 20.73 -15.86 -18.12
C GLU A 56 20.15 -17.23 -18.52
N GLN A 57 19.03 -17.65 -17.91
CA GLN A 57 18.31 -18.87 -18.25
C GLN A 57 17.22 -18.65 -19.32
N GLY A 58 17.11 -17.44 -19.86
CA GLY A 58 16.12 -17.08 -20.89
C GLY A 58 14.70 -16.84 -20.37
N TRP A 59 14.54 -16.56 -19.08
CA TRP A 59 13.26 -16.21 -18.50
C TRP A 59 12.94 -14.72 -18.69
N GLU A 60 11.66 -14.43 -18.88
CA GLU A 60 11.15 -13.07 -18.84
C GLU A 60 10.89 -12.65 -17.38
N CYS A 61 11.75 -11.78 -16.87
CA CYS A 61 11.68 -11.30 -15.50
C CYS A 61 10.92 -10.00 -15.41
N VAL A 62 9.97 -9.91 -14.48
CA VAL A 62 9.20 -8.70 -14.22
C VAL A 62 9.42 -8.26 -12.78
N VAL A 63 10.18 -7.20 -12.58
CA VAL A 63 10.40 -6.59 -11.27
C VAL A 63 9.28 -5.59 -10.99
N VAL A 64 8.48 -5.82 -9.95
CA VAL A 64 7.39 -4.93 -9.53
C VAL A 64 7.83 -4.17 -8.29
N THR A 65 7.99 -2.85 -8.39
CA THR A 65 8.48 -2.03 -7.29
C THR A 65 8.03 -0.58 -7.39
N GLY A 66 7.95 0.11 -6.26
CA GLY A 66 7.80 1.56 -6.21
C GLY A 66 9.14 2.31 -6.28
N ASP A 67 10.26 1.60 -6.12
CA ASP A 67 11.60 2.18 -6.13
C ASP A 67 12.17 2.31 -7.54
N LYS A 68 12.61 3.52 -7.87
CA LYS A 68 13.23 3.80 -9.19
C LYS A 68 14.65 3.26 -9.30
N ASP A 69 15.29 2.88 -8.20
CA ASP A 69 16.63 2.32 -8.22
C ASP A 69 16.68 1.00 -8.97
N ALA A 70 15.61 0.23 -8.91
CA ALA A 70 15.45 -0.99 -9.68
C ALA A 70 15.44 -0.77 -11.20
N LEU A 71 15.28 0.48 -11.69
CA LEU A 71 15.35 0.76 -13.13
C LEU A 71 16.71 0.42 -13.73
N GLN A 72 17.79 0.40 -12.94
CA GLN A 72 19.10 -0.06 -13.39
C GLN A 72 19.14 -1.54 -13.82
N LEU A 73 18.09 -2.33 -13.42
CA LEU A 73 17.97 -3.74 -13.76
C LEU A 73 17.32 -4.00 -15.12
N VAL A 74 16.75 -2.97 -15.76
CA VAL A 74 16.06 -3.10 -17.05
C VAL A 74 17.04 -3.59 -18.12
N GLY A 75 16.67 -4.66 -18.82
CA GLY A 75 17.47 -5.30 -19.87
C GLY A 75 16.59 -6.15 -20.78
N ASP A 76 17.20 -6.89 -21.71
CA ASP A 76 16.47 -7.62 -22.76
C ASP A 76 15.43 -8.61 -22.21
N HIS A 77 15.71 -9.26 -21.07
CA HIS A 77 14.83 -10.21 -20.39
C HIS A 77 14.31 -9.69 -19.05
N VAL A 78 14.61 -8.42 -18.70
CA VAL A 78 14.20 -7.83 -17.43
C VAL A 78 13.45 -6.53 -17.68
N ARG A 79 12.21 -6.46 -17.26
CA ARG A 79 11.42 -5.22 -17.26
C ARG A 79 11.00 -4.84 -15.86
N VAL A 80 10.83 -3.55 -15.61
CA VAL A 80 10.41 -3.03 -14.31
C VAL A 80 9.02 -2.41 -14.43
N LEU A 81 8.06 -2.94 -13.65
CA LEU A 81 6.78 -2.30 -13.42
C LEU A 81 6.91 -1.37 -12.22
N ASN A 82 7.12 -0.08 -12.49
CA ASN A 82 7.20 0.91 -11.43
C ASN A 82 5.81 1.36 -11.02
N VAL A 83 5.44 1.06 -9.77
CA VAL A 83 4.12 1.31 -9.19
C VAL A 83 4.17 2.56 -8.33
N LYS A 84 3.32 3.54 -8.63
CA LYS A 84 3.19 4.78 -7.84
C LYS A 84 1.75 4.93 -7.38
N THR A 85 1.56 5.11 -6.09
CA THR A 85 0.25 5.44 -5.54
C THR A 85 0.25 6.91 -5.11
N ARG A 86 -0.66 7.69 -5.68
CA ARG A 86 -0.89 9.09 -5.31
C ARG A 86 -2.39 9.29 -5.07
N MET A 87 -2.77 9.84 -3.93
CA MET A 87 -4.16 10.18 -3.60
C MET A 87 -5.15 9.01 -3.84
N GLY A 88 -4.74 7.78 -3.48
CA GLY A 88 -5.57 6.58 -3.67
C GLY A 88 -5.63 6.04 -5.11
N GLN A 89 -4.97 6.70 -6.07
CA GLN A 89 -4.84 6.21 -7.44
C GLN A 89 -3.48 5.54 -7.63
N THR A 90 -3.48 4.34 -8.18
CA THR A 90 -2.27 3.60 -8.51
C THR A 90 -2.00 3.70 -10.00
N GLU A 91 -0.87 4.28 -10.35
CA GLU A 91 -0.33 4.33 -11.70
C GLU A 91 0.81 3.31 -11.81
N THR A 92 0.84 2.55 -12.89
CA THR A 92 1.91 1.59 -13.17
C THR A 92 2.57 1.94 -14.50
N VAL A 93 3.88 2.16 -14.45
CA VAL A 93 4.69 2.40 -15.64
C VAL A 93 5.53 1.17 -15.94
N ASN A 94 5.41 0.63 -17.16
CA ASN A 94 6.20 -0.52 -17.61
C ASN A 94 7.47 -0.02 -18.30
N TYR A 95 8.62 -0.22 -17.67
CA TYR A 95 9.92 0.12 -18.24
C TYR A 95 10.52 -1.11 -18.93
N THR A 96 10.53 -1.07 -20.25
CA THR A 96 11.37 -1.89 -21.14
C THR A 96 12.63 -1.11 -21.49
N PRO A 97 13.66 -1.72 -22.11
CA PRO A 97 14.85 -1.00 -22.58
C PRO A 97 14.50 0.19 -23.50
N GLU A 98 13.53 0.04 -24.40
CA GLU A 98 13.08 1.09 -25.32
C GLU A 98 12.43 2.23 -24.53
N ARG A 99 11.48 1.92 -23.66
CA ARG A 99 10.79 2.93 -22.84
C ARG A 99 11.74 3.68 -21.94
N PHE A 100 12.74 2.99 -21.38
CA PHE A 100 13.77 3.63 -20.57
C PHE A 100 14.62 4.60 -21.39
N ARG A 101 15.08 4.17 -22.59
CA ARG A 101 15.86 5.04 -23.49
C ARG A 101 15.07 6.26 -23.97
N GLU A 102 13.77 6.10 -24.26
CA GLU A 102 12.89 7.22 -24.63
C GLU A 102 12.82 8.28 -23.52
N GLU A 103 12.73 7.86 -22.27
CA GLU A 103 12.56 8.77 -21.13
C GLU A 103 13.90 9.36 -20.67
N TYR A 104 14.92 8.54 -20.53
CA TYR A 104 16.21 8.93 -19.96
C TYR A 104 17.26 9.29 -21.00
N GLY A 105 17.22 8.76 -22.21
CA GLY A 105 18.16 9.05 -23.29
C GLY A 105 19.49 8.31 -23.23
N PHE A 106 19.58 7.27 -22.37
CA PHE A 106 20.74 6.37 -22.23
C PHE A 106 20.26 4.99 -21.79
N ASP A 107 21.17 4.01 -21.71
CA ASP A 107 20.82 2.64 -21.31
C ASP A 107 20.65 2.48 -19.80
N ALA A 108 19.70 1.64 -19.40
CA ALA A 108 19.27 1.46 -18.02
C ALA A 108 20.39 1.17 -17.01
N PRO A 109 21.44 0.36 -17.30
CA PRO A 109 22.56 0.16 -16.38
C PRO A 109 23.28 1.46 -15.97
N HIS A 110 23.17 2.53 -16.77
CA HIS A 110 23.74 3.84 -16.43
C HIS A 110 22.87 4.69 -15.51
N MET A 111 21.74 4.18 -15.04
CA MET A 111 20.94 4.82 -13.98
C MET A 111 21.76 4.99 -12.69
N VAL A 112 22.66 4.04 -12.42
CA VAL A 112 23.59 4.14 -11.30
C VAL A 112 24.57 5.30 -11.46
N ASP A 113 25.01 5.61 -12.70
CA ASP A 113 25.92 6.72 -13.00
C ASP A 113 25.23 8.08 -12.81
N LEU A 114 23.95 8.17 -13.15
CA LEU A 114 23.13 9.35 -12.85
C LEU A 114 23.07 9.60 -11.33
N LYS A 115 22.80 8.57 -10.53
CA LYS A 115 22.80 8.67 -9.07
C LYS A 115 24.18 8.98 -8.48
N ALA A 116 25.22 8.43 -9.05
CA ALA A 116 26.59 8.73 -8.64
C ALA A 116 26.93 10.21 -8.77
N LEU A 117 26.43 10.87 -9.81
CA LEU A 117 26.65 12.30 -10.05
C LEU A 117 25.78 13.18 -9.18
N MET A 118 24.46 12.94 -9.13
CA MET A 118 23.52 13.81 -8.42
C MET A 118 23.41 13.54 -6.92
N GLY A 119 23.81 12.33 -6.47
CA GLY A 119 23.56 11.84 -5.12
C GLY A 119 22.12 11.40 -4.90
N ASP A 120 21.86 10.90 -3.69
CA ASP A 120 20.52 10.56 -3.22
C ASP A 120 20.40 10.90 -1.73
N THR A 121 19.59 11.90 -1.42
CA THR A 121 19.40 12.37 -0.03
C THR A 121 18.63 11.37 0.82
N SER A 122 17.76 10.53 0.22
CA SER A 122 16.97 9.53 0.95
C SER A 122 17.86 8.41 1.49
N ASP A 123 18.92 8.08 0.77
CA ASP A 123 19.88 7.03 1.12
C ASP A 123 21.20 7.58 1.67
N ASN A 124 21.27 8.90 1.83
CA ASN A 124 22.49 9.59 2.25
C ASN A 124 23.69 9.32 1.35
N ILE A 125 23.43 9.29 0.03
CA ILE A 125 24.46 9.18 -1.01
C ILE A 125 24.87 10.59 -1.43
N PRO A 126 26.14 10.97 -1.26
CA PRO A 126 26.55 12.38 -1.38
C PRO A 126 26.56 12.91 -2.83
N GLY A 127 26.88 12.08 -3.81
CA GLY A 127 27.09 12.52 -5.20
C GLY A 127 28.26 13.46 -5.36
N VAL A 128 28.20 14.31 -6.40
CA VAL A 128 29.13 15.42 -6.64
C VAL A 128 28.50 16.70 -6.09
N PRO A 129 29.11 17.38 -5.12
CA PRO A 129 28.56 18.58 -4.51
C PRO A 129 28.24 19.67 -5.56
N GLY A 130 26.97 20.09 -5.61
CA GLY A 130 26.50 21.12 -6.54
C GLY A 130 26.24 20.64 -7.97
N VAL A 131 26.16 19.32 -8.19
CA VAL A 131 25.62 18.69 -9.41
C VAL A 131 24.25 18.14 -9.07
N GLY A 132 23.20 18.72 -9.64
CA GLY A 132 21.83 18.25 -9.48
C GLY A 132 21.37 17.36 -10.63
N GLU A 133 20.16 16.81 -10.51
CA GLU A 133 19.57 15.85 -11.45
C GLU A 133 19.65 16.29 -12.90
N LYS A 134 19.25 17.53 -13.21
CA LYS A 134 19.27 18.05 -14.58
C LYS A 134 20.67 18.01 -15.20
N THR A 135 21.68 18.47 -14.46
CA THR A 135 23.06 18.49 -14.94
C THR A 135 23.63 17.08 -15.07
N ALA A 136 23.35 16.21 -14.10
CA ALA A 136 23.77 14.81 -14.14
C ALA A 136 23.14 14.08 -15.34
N LEU A 137 21.84 14.30 -15.59
CA LEU A 137 21.12 13.73 -16.73
C LEU A 137 21.72 14.18 -18.07
N GLU A 138 22.02 15.49 -18.22
CA GLU A 138 22.67 16.04 -19.43
C GLU A 138 24.04 15.40 -19.66
N LEU A 139 24.82 15.21 -18.59
CA LEU A 139 26.14 14.58 -18.67
C LEU A 139 26.07 13.12 -19.10
N VAL A 140 25.21 12.32 -18.46
CA VAL A 140 25.08 10.90 -18.82
C VAL A 140 24.51 10.73 -20.22
N ARG A 141 23.54 11.54 -20.63
CA ARG A 141 23.01 11.54 -22.01
C ARG A 141 24.09 11.83 -23.06
N LYS A 142 24.96 12.79 -22.79
CA LYS A 142 25.98 13.21 -23.75
C LYS A 142 27.16 12.25 -23.81
N TYR A 143 27.60 11.76 -22.66
CA TYR A 143 28.85 10.98 -22.56
C TYR A 143 28.62 9.48 -22.31
N GLY A 144 27.35 9.05 -22.20
CA GLY A 144 26.91 7.66 -22.10
C GLY A 144 27.06 7.04 -20.70
N SER A 145 28.12 7.37 -19.98
CA SER A 145 28.45 6.79 -18.68
C SER A 145 29.25 7.73 -17.79
N LEU A 146 29.38 7.39 -16.51
CA LEU A 146 30.27 8.10 -15.59
C LEU A 146 31.72 8.09 -16.09
N ALA A 147 32.21 6.97 -16.59
CA ALA A 147 33.55 6.86 -17.18
C ALA A 147 33.70 7.84 -18.37
N GLY A 148 32.73 7.85 -19.29
CA GLY A 148 32.70 8.75 -20.41
C GLY A 148 32.72 10.23 -20.02
N VAL A 149 32.02 10.61 -18.96
CA VAL A 149 32.04 11.97 -18.40
C VAL A 149 33.48 12.37 -17.98
N TYR A 150 34.17 11.49 -17.28
CA TYR A 150 35.55 11.78 -16.81
C TYR A 150 36.60 11.68 -17.91
N GLU A 151 36.41 10.81 -18.90
CA GLU A 151 37.27 10.77 -20.10
C GLU A 151 37.18 12.05 -20.90
N HIS A 152 36.00 12.64 -20.98
CA HIS A 152 35.75 13.88 -21.72
C HIS A 152 35.69 15.13 -20.82
N ILE A 153 36.27 15.07 -19.61
CA ILE A 153 36.21 16.16 -18.63
C ILE A 153 36.70 17.52 -19.16
N SER A 154 37.61 17.49 -20.16
CA SER A 154 38.18 18.68 -20.82
C SER A 154 37.34 19.20 -22.00
N ASP A 155 36.20 18.56 -22.31
CA ASP A 155 35.32 18.99 -23.40
C ASP A 155 34.86 20.44 -23.15
N PRO A 156 34.92 21.32 -24.18
CA PRO A 156 34.48 22.72 -24.09
C PRO A 156 33.02 22.90 -23.64
N ASP A 157 32.17 21.92 -23.88
CA ASP A 157 30.78 21.94 -23.47
C ASP A 157 30.62 21.73 -21.94
N ILE A 158 31.62 21.20 -21.25
CA ILE A 158 31.68 21.16 -19.78
C ILE A 158 32.26 22.50 -19.30
N ARG A 159 31.36 23.37 -18.80
CA ARG A 159 31.75 24.68 -18.28
C ARG A 159 32.83 24.56 -17.21
N ALA A 160 33.77 25.50 -17.16
CA ALA A 160 34.88 25.46 -16.20
C ALA A 160 34.45 25.26 -14.75
N SER A 161 33.36 25.91 -14.31
CA SER A 161 32.82 25.75 -12.96
C SER A 161 32.27 24.36 -12.69
N LEU A 162 31.68 23.70 -13.69
CA LEU A 162 31.17 22.32 -13.57
C LEU A 162 32.36 21.34 -13.58
N ARG A 163 33.35 21.57 -14.44
CA ARG A 163 34.58 20.77 -14.48
C ARG A 163 35.26 20.73 -13.11
N THR A 164 35.48 21.91 -12.51
CA THR A 164 36.07 22.00 -11.16
C THR A 164 35.28 21.21 -10.12
N LYS A 165 33.92 21.23 -10.17
CA LYS A 165 33.09 20.44 -9.28
C LYS A 165 33.26 18.93 -9.50
N LEU A 166 33.28 18.50 -10.77
CA LEU A 166 33.46 17.08 -11.11
C LEU A 166 34.85 16.58 -10.70
N GLU A 167 35.89 17.37 -10.94
CA GLU A 167 37.27 17.03 -10.53
C GLU A 167 37.40 16.92 -9.03
N ASN A 168 36.92 17.91 -8.26
CA ASN A 168 36.97 17.91 -6.81
C ASN A 168 36.06 16.83 -6.17
N GLY A 169 34.93 16.49 -6.81
CA GLY A 169 33.98 15.51 -6.36
C GLY A 169 34.22 14.09 -6.88
N LYS A 170 35.30 13.82 -7.61
CA LYS A 170 35.53 12.55 -8.30
C LYS A 170 35.48 11.35 -7.35
N GLU A 171 36.18 11.40 -6.24
CA GLU A 171 36.19 10.31 -5.23
C GLU A 171 34.80 10.08 -4.62
N SER A 172 34.12 11.16 -4.25
CA SER A 172 32.73 11.10 -3.74
C SER A 172 31.77 10.49 -4.77
N CYS A 173 31.95 10.81 -6.03
CA CYS A 173 31.14 10.29 -7.14
C CYS A 173 31.31 8.76 -7.31
N TYR A 174 32.56 8.28 -7.35
CA TYR A 174 32.79 6.84 -7.46
C TYR A 174 32.34 6.06 -6.23
N MET A 175 32.52 6.62 -5.03
CA MET A 175 31.95 6.05 -3.81
C MET A 175 30.41 6.01 -3.91
N SER A 176 29.78 7.09 -4.35
CA SER A 176 28.33 7.15 -4.54
C SER A 176 27.83 6.12 -5.55
N ARG A 177 28.59 5.89 -6.63
CA ARG A 177 28.27 4.83 -7.59
C ARG A 177 28.26 3.45 -6.93
N GLN A 178 29.28 3.13 -6.14
CA GLN A 178 29.34 1.85 -5.39
C GLN A 178 28.19 1.67 -4.41
N LEU A 179 27.73 2.76 -3.79
CA LEU A 179 26.58 2.74 -2.86
C LEU A 179 25.24 2.57 -3.61
N ALA A 180 25.09 3.20 -4.77
CA ALA A 180 23.86 3.15 -5.57
C ALA A 180 23.71 1.87 -6.39
N GLU A 181 24.80 1.16 -6.66
CA GLU A 181 24.80 -0.04 -7.49
C GLU A 181 24.13 -1.22 -6.77
N ILE A 182 23.13 -1.82 -7.41
CA ILE A 182 22.49 -3.05 -6.95
C ILE A 182 23.44 -4.23 -7.18
N CYS A 183 23.66 -5.03 -6.15
CA CYS A 183 24.47 -6.24 -6.27
C CYS A 183 23.69 -7.32 -7.02
N LEU A 184 24.30 -7.87 -8.05
CA LEU A 184 23.72 -8.93 -8.87
C LEU A 184 24.20 -10.34 -8.49
N THR A 185 24.98 -10.47 -7.41
CA THR A 185 25.63 -11.72 -6.99
C THR A 185 25.45 -11.99 -5.49
N ALA A 186 24.28 -11.61 -4.93
CA ALA A 186 23.96 -11.95 -3.55
C ALA A 186 23.98 -13.49 -3.36
N PRO A 187 24.46 -14.00 -2.22
CA PRO A 187 24.58 -15.45 -1.96
C PRO A 187 23.22 -16.05 -1.58
N ILE A 188 22.29 -16.04 -2.54
CA ILE A 188 20.95 -16.62 -2.42
C ILE A 188 20.88 -17.92 -3.19
N ASP A 189 19.79 -18.65 -2.99
CA ASP A 189 19.47 -19.83 -3.78
C ASP A 189 19.33 -19.44 -5.26
N THR A 190 20.09 -20.09 -6.13
CA THR A 190 20.13 -19.80 -7.57
C THR A 190 19.31 -20.77 -8.41
N GLU A 191 18.69 -21.77 -7.77
CA GLU A 191 17.83 -22.74 -8.44
C GLU A 191 16.42 -22.17 -8.63
N LEU A 192 16.08 -21.77 -9.86
CA LEU A 192 14.82 -21.10 -10.15
C LEU A 192 13.59 -21.97 -9.89
N SER A 193 13.71 -23.30 -9.93
CA SER A 193 12.61 -24.21 -9.58
C SER A 193 12.14 -24.04 -8.13
N HIS A 194 12.98 -23.52 -7.25
CA HIS A 194 12.63 -23.24 -5.87
C HIS A 194 11.84 -21.92 -5.69
N TYR A 195 11.68 -21.14 -6.75
CA TYR A 195 10.89 -19.89 -6.76
C TYR A 195 9.51 -20.04 -7.39
N VAL A 196 9.12 -21.29 -7.69
CA VAL A 196 7.79 -21.58 -8.23
C VAL A 196 6.73 -21.31 -7.16
N PRO A 197 5.64 -20.60 -7.49
CA PRO A 197 4.54 -20.40 -6.56
C PRO A 197 3.99 -21.73 -6.05
N LYS A 198 3.70 -21.79 -4.75
CA LYS A 198 3.04 -22.95 -4.10
C LYS A 198 1.54 -22.88 -4.32
N GLU A 199 0.83 -23.98 -4.09
CA GLU A 199 -0.63 -23.95 -4.04
C GLU A 199 -1.09 -23.00 -2.93
N ARG A 200 -2.12 -22.22 -3.23
CA ARG A 200 -2.74 -21.29 -2.29
C ARG A 200 -3.51 -22.10 -1.24
N ASP A 201 -3.27 -21.81 0.03
CA ASP A 201 -4.06 -22.35 1.13
C ASP A 201 -5.31 -21.49 1.34
N ASP A 202 -6.39 -21.84 0.66
CA ASP A 202 -7.66 -21.10 0.71
C ASP A 202 -8.28 -21.10 2.12
N THR A 203 -8.04 -22.13 2.91
CA THR A 203 -8.58 -22.24 4.28
C THR A 203 -7.88 -21.26 5.21
N GLU A 204 -6.55 -21.30 5.23
CA GLU A 204 -5.75 -20.40 6.06
C GLU A 204 -5.88 -18.94 5.59
N LEU A 205 -5.89 -18.70 4.29
CA LEU A 205 -6.06 -17.37 3.73
C LEU A 205 -7.44 -16.77 4.10
N ALA A 206 -8.51 -17.58 4.00
CA ALA A 206 -9.84 -17.14 4.41
C ALA A 206 -9.89 -16.81 5.89
N ARG A 207 -9.23 -17.60 6.75
CA ARG A 207 -9.11 -17.35 8.20
C ARG A 207 -8.40 -16.03 8.47
N LEU A 208 -7.19 -15.84 7.91
CA LEU A 208 -6.39 -14.63 8.10
C LEU A 208 -7.12 -13.37 7.62
N LEU A 209 -7.69 -13.41 6.40
CA LEU A 209 -8.41 -12.26 5.86
C LEU A 209 -9.69 -11.95 6.62
N SER A 210 -10.34 -12.97 7.21
CA SER A 210 -11.53 -12.76 8.09
C SER A 210 -11.13 -12.11 9.42
N GLU A 211 -10.02 -12.54 10.03
CA GLU A 211 -9.48 -11.95 11.26
C GLU A 211 -9.03 -10.50 11.06
N LEU A 212 -8.51 -10.20 9.87
CA LEU A 212 -8.09 -8.85 9.46
C LEU A 212 -9.26 -8.00 8.95
N GLU A 213 -10.49 -8.52 8.93
CA GLU A 213 -11.70 -7.86 8.41
C GLU A 213 -11.57 -7.40 6.95
N MET A 214 -10.71 -8.06 6.17
CA MET A 214 -10.44 -7.75 4.77
C MET A 214 -11.48 -8.37 3.82
N TYR A 215 -12.76 -8.09 4.04
CA TYR A 215 -13.89 -8.70 3.31
C TYR A 215 -13.87 -8.43 1.81
N LYS A 216 -13.42 -7.24 1.37
CA LYS A 216 -13.26 -6.95 -0.06
C LYS A 216 -12.22 -7.85 -0.72
N MET A 217 -11.17 -8.22 0.00
CA MET A 217 -10.15 -9.15 -0.50
C MET A 217 -10.70 -10.58 -0.58
N LEU A 218 -11.46 -11.03 0.43
CA LEU A 218 -12.17 -12.32 0.39
C LEU A 218 -13.05 -12.43 -0.85
N GLN A 219 -13.88 -11.42 -1.12
CA GLN A 219 -14.73 -11.39 -2.32
C GLN A 219 -13.91 -11.43 -3.63
N LYS A 220 -12.85 -10.63 -3.72
CA LYS A 220 -11.98 -10.59 -4.90
C LYS A 220 -11.30 -11.93 -5.16
N LEU A 221 -10.91 -12.64 -4.11
CA LEU A 221 -10.28 -13.96 -4.17
C LEU A 221 -11.29 -15.10 -4.24
N LYS A 222 -12.60 -14.80 -4.20
CA LYS A 222 -13.71 -15.76 -4.18
C LYS A 222 -13.65 -16.74 -2.99
N LEU A 223 -13.20 -16.23 -1.85
CA LEU A 223 -13.14 -16.96 -0.59
C LEU A 223 -14.37 -16.60 0.26
N HIS A 224 -14.83 -17.58 1.05
CA HIS A 224 -15.90 -17.35 2.02
C HIS A 224 -15.30 -16.99 3.39
N PRO A 225 -15.86 -16.01 4.11
CA PRO A 225 -15.44 -15.75 5.48
C PRO A 225 -15.54 -17.03 6.31
N THR A 226 -14.44 -17.41 6.95
CA THR A 226 -14.51 -18.46 7.97
C THR A 226 -14.98 -17.80 9.27
N SER A 227 -15.94 -18.40 9.95
CA SER A 227 -16.18 -18.05 11.35
C SER A 227 -14.86 -18.26 12.09
N ALA A 228 -14.34 -17.21 12.72
CA ALA A 228 -13.15 -17.32 13.55
C ALA A 228 -13.30 -18.51 14.52
N PRO A 229 -12.21 -19.26 14.79
CA PRO A 229 -12.30 -20.32 15.79
C PRO A 229 -12.89 -19.74 17.08
N ALA A 230 -13.88 -20.45 17.63
CA ALA A 230 -14.79 -20.03 18.69
C ALA A 230 -14.14 -19.54 20.02
N GLY A 231 -12.86 -19.24 20.03
CA GLY A 231 -12.11 -18.83 21.23
C GLY A 231 -11.98 -17.34 21.46
N SER A 232 -12.07 -16.48 20.43
CA SER A 232 -11.88 -15.04 20.62
C SER A 232 -13.16 -14.21 20.44
N LYS A 233 -14.09 -14.64 19.57
CA LYS A 233 -15.38 -13.94 19.40
C LYS A 233 -16.43 -14.37 20.45
N GLU A 234 -16.42 -15.62 20.91
CA GLU A 234 -17.32 -16.03 22.02
C GLU A 234 -16.96 -15.30 23.31
N ALA A 235 -15.69 -15.09 23.63
CA ALA A 235 -15.29 -14.33 24.81
C ALA A 235 -15.64 -12.83 24.71
N LEU A 236 -15.55 -12.23 23.51
CA LEU A 236 -15.94 -10.83 23.26
C LEU A 236 -17.46 -10.72 23.07
N ALA A 237 -18.09 -11.67 22.37
CA ALA A 237 -19.53 -11.71 22.21
C ALA A 237 -20.24 -12.10 23.51
N GLU A 238 -19.71 -13.03 24.33
CA GLU A 238 -20.23 -13.30 25.67
C GLU A 238 -19.99 -12.12 26.63
N SER A 239 -18.88 -11.40 26.52
CA SER A 239 -18.66 -10.18 27.29
C SER A 239 -19.57 -9.05 26.83
N ALA A 240 -19.77 -8.87 25.51
CA ALA A 240 -20.68 -7.88 24.95
C ALA A 240 -22.16 -8.29 25.17
N ALA A 241 -22.50 -9.56 24.99
CA ALA A 241 -23.88 -10.07 25.25
C ALA A 241 -24.28 -9.99 26.71
N LYS A 242 -23.33 -10.05 27.65
CA LYS A 242 -23.60 -9.81 29.08
C LYS A 242 -23.79 -8.34 29.43
N GLN A 243 -23.51 -7.41 28.53
CA GLN A 243 -23.62 -5.96 28.75
C GLN A 243 -24.67 -5.25 27.87
N ILE A 244 -25.31 -5.97 26.92
CA ILE A 244 -26.45 -5.41 26.20
C ILE A 244 -27.65 -5.56 27.16
N PRO A 245 -28.15 -4.46 27.80
CA PRO A 245 -29.37 -4.52 28.54
C PRO A 245 -30.48 -5.03 27.60
N ALA A 246 -31.35 -5.88 28.07
CA ALA A 246 -32.54 -6.28 27.32
C ALA A 246 -33.13 -5.01 26.70
N MET A 247 -33.31 -4.97 25.35
CA MET A 247 -33.83 -3.77 24.70
C MET A 247 -35.09 -3.31 25.42
N PRO A 248 -35.09 -2.11 25.99
CA PRO A 248 -36.26 -1.62 26.69
C PRO A 248 -37.44 -1.58 25.71
N ALA A 249 -38.64 -1.88 26.20
CA ALA A 249 -39.85 -1.77 25.39
C ALA A 249 -39.92 -0.38 24.75
N GLY A 250 -39.80 -0.29 23.44
CA GLY A 250 -39.81 0.93 22.68
C GLY A 250 -40.15 0.68 21.22
N ASN A 251 -40.38 1.74 20.51
CA ASN A 251 -40.70 1.67 19.09
C ASN A 251 -39.46 1.91 18.24
N ILE A 252 -39.25 1.08 17.23
CA ILE A 252 -38.29 1.32 16.19
C ILE A 252 -38.83 2.29 15.15
N VAL A 253 -37.94 3.09 14.59
CA VAL A 253 -38.21 3.98 13.45
C VAL A 253 -37.19 3.70 12.38
N LEU A 254 -37.63 3.40 11.18
CA LEU A 254 -36.77 3.14 10.04
C LEU A 254 -37.34 3.77 8.76
N THR A 255 -36.47 4.07 7.82
CA THR A 255 -36.84 4.56 6.50
C THR A 255 -36.58 3.47 5.47
N GLN A 256 -37.56 3.26 4.59
CA GLN A 256 -37.42 2.33 3.47
C GLN A 256 -38.13 2.90 2.24
N GLU A 257 -37.45 2.94 1.12
CA GLU A 257 -37.98 3.43 -0.17
C GLU A 257 -38.72 4.79 -0.06
N GLY A 258 -38.13 5.73 0.67
CA GLY A 258 -38.69 7.09 0.85
C GLY A 258 -39.93 7.13 1.75
N SER A 259 -40.20 6.11 2.55
CA SER A 259 -41.32 6.06 3.50
C SER A 259 -40.82 5.75 4.90
N VAL A 260 -41.45 6.35 5.91
CA VAL A 260 -41.12 6.11 7.31
C VAL A 260 -42.06 5.06 7.92
N TYR A 261 -41.46 4.09 8.57
CA TYR A 261 -42.15 3.03 9.29
C TYR A 261 -41.84 3.15 10.79
N ALA A 262 -42.83 3.01 11.63
CA ALA A 262 -42.65 2.98 13.08
C ALA A 262 -43.55 1.97 13.74
N GLY A 263 -43.15 1.47 14.92
CA GLY A 263 -43.91 0.51 15.71
C GLY A 263 -43.03 -0.34 16.59
N ALA A 264 -43.64 -1.33 17.22
CA ALA A 264 -42.92 -2.29 18.05
C ALA A 264 -41.93 -3.12 17.23
N VAL A 265 -40.86 -3.59 17.88
CA VAL A 265 -39.90 -4.48 17.28
C VAL A 265 -40.61 -5.71 16.65
N GLY A 266 -40.35 -5.94 15.36
CA GLY A 266 -40.96 -7.05 14.61
C GLY A 266 -42.29 -6.73 13.93
N ALA A 267 -42.90 -5.57 14.17
CA ALA A 267 -44.17 -5.18 13.56
C ALA A 267 -44.23 -3.65 13.23
N PRO A 268 -43.27 -3.11 12.45
CA PRO A 268 -43.35 -1.72 12.06
C PRO A 268 -44.47 -1.47 11.04
N VAL A 269 -45.16 -0.35 11.17
CA VAL A 269 -46.25 0.06 10.29
C VAL A 269 -45.84 1.35 9.56
N LYS A 270 -46.12 1.43 8.26
CA LYS A 270 -45.93 2.65 7.50
C LYS A 270 -46.84 3.74 8.04
N LEU A 271 -46.25 4.91 8.35
CA LEU A 271 -47.02 6.06 8.84
C LEU A 271 -47.36 7.01 7.68
N SER A 272 -48.58 7.54 7.73
CA SER A 272 -48.97 8.71 6.94
C SER A 272 -48.35 9.98 7.52
N ASP A 273 -48.29 11.07 6.75
CA ASP A 273 -47.67 12.35 7.17
C ASP A 273 -48.28 12.89 8.47
N GLY A 274 -49.58 12.76 8.65
CA GLY A 274 -50.26 13.23 9.86
C GLY A 274 -49.92 12.38 11.08
N GLU A 275 -49.88 11.06 10.91
CA GLU A 275 -49.49 10.10 11.96
C GLU A 275 -48.02 10.26 12.34
N LEU A 276 -47.18 10.49 11.35
CA LEU A 276 -45.75 10.67 11.54
C LEU A 276 -45.45 11.90 12.41
N LYS A 277 -46.12 13.02 12.15
CA LYS A 277 -45.98 14.25 12.95
C LYS A 277 -46.45 14.04 14.40
N ALA A 278 -47.62 13.44 14.60
CA ALA A 278 -48.13 13.12 15.92
C ALA A 278 -47.18 12.13 16.66
N TYR A 279 -46.66 11.15 15.95
CA TYR A 279 -45.70 10.21 16.49
C TYR A 279 -44.38 10.87 16.86
N ALA A 280 -43.86 11.77 16.01
CA ALA A 280 -42.61 12.50 16.26
C ALA A 280 -42.69 13.35 17.53
N ASP A 281 -43.83 13.97 17.79
CA ASP A 281 -44.07 14.80 18.96
C ASP A 281 -44.42 14.05 20.23
N SER A 282 -44.71 12.75 20.10
CA SER A 282 -45.11 11.94 21.27
C SER A 282 -43.91 11.65 22.20
N ASP A 283 -44.26 11.41 23.49
CA ASP A 283 -43.28 11.03 24.53
C ASP A 283 -42.84 9.55 24.47
N SER A 284 -43.29 8.79 23.47
CA SER A 284 -42.91 7.39 23.34
C SER A 284 -41.40 7.29 23.08
N THR A 285 -40.74 6.32 23.70
CA THR A 285 -39.33 6.03 23.47
C THR A 285 -39.14 5.51 22.05
N LYS A 286 -38.17 6.10 21.31
CA LYS A 286 -37.88 5.78 19.92
C LYS A 286 -36.42 5.34 19.78
N TYR A 287 -36.20 4.41 18.87
CA TYR A 287 -34.88 3.92 18.44
C TYR A 287 -34.84 4.01 16.92
N THR A 288 -33.95 4.85 16.38
CA THR A 288 -33.83 5.03 14.95
C THR A 288 -32.74 4.14 14.36
N PHE A 289 -32.90 3.78 13.09
CA PHE A 289 -31.83 3.21 12.32
C PHE A 289 -30.91 4.34 11.80
N ASP A 290 -31.46 5.31 11.10
CA ASP A 290 -30.80 6.54 10.63
C ASP A 290 -31.70 7.73 10.88
N ILE A 291 -31.44 8.48 11.94
CA ILE A 291 -32.26 9.64 12.30
C ILE A 291 -32.14 10.76 11.24
N LYS A 292 -30.96 10.93 10.62
CA LYS A 292 -30.74 11.96 9.63
C LYS A 292 -31.56 11.69 8.37
N GLU A 293 -31.56 10.46 7.88
CA GLU A 293 -32.37 10.03 6.76
C GLU A 293 -33.87 10.17 7.10
N THR A 294 -34.27 9.69 8.29
CA THR A 294 -35.65 9.77 8.77
C THR A 294 -36.17 11.21 8.78
N LEU A 295 -35.41 12.17 9.32
CA LEU A 295 -35.77 13.59 9.34
C LEU A 295 -35.80 14.20 7.93
N THR A 296 -34.84 13.80 7.08
CA THR A 296 -34.78 14.30 5.69
C THR A 296 -35.98 13.85 4.86
N VAL A 297 -36.31 12.55 4.91
CA VAL A 297 -37.44 11.96 4.16
C VAL A 297 -38.79 12.46 4.67
N SER A 298 -38.92 12.62 5.98
CA SER A 298 -40.18 13.06 6.62
C SER A 298 -40.40 14.57 6.61
N GLY A 299 -39.37 15.36 6.33
CA GLY A 299 -39.43 16.81 6.46
C GLY A 299 -39.62 17.34 7.90
N LEU A 300 -39.37 16.49 8.88
CA LEU A 300 -39.45 16.85 10.30
C LEU A 300 -38.15 17.52 10.76
N GLU A 301 -38.25 18.48 11.65
CA GLU A 301 -37.09 19.16 12.24
C GLU A 301 -36.47 18.33 13.40
N LYS A 302 -37.28 17.52 14.09
CA LYS A 302 -36.86 16.73 15.24
C LYS A 302 -37.75 15.52 15.45
N LEU A 303 -37.22 14.56 16.19
CA LEU A 303 -37.92 13.36 16.69
C LEU A 303 -37.76 13.32 18.21
N ASN A 304 -38.87 13.62 18.95
CA ASN A 304 -38.80 13.67 20.40
C ASN A 304 -38.53 12.28 21.02
N ASN A 305 -37.79 12.30 22.13
CA ASN A 305 -37.46 11.12 22.91
C ASN A 305 -36.75 9.98 22.11
N ASN A 306 -35.98 10.32 21.09
CA ASN A 306 -35.07 9.37 20.43
C ASN A 306 -33.90 9.05 21.37
N LYS A 307 -33.74 7.81 21.76
CA LYS A 307 -32.72 7.37 22.73
C LYS A 307 -31.48 6.77 22.09
N PHE A 308 -31.61 6.31 20.86
CA PHE A 308 -30.53 5.61 20.21
C PHE A 308 -30.68 5.67 18.69
N ASP A 309 -29.57 5.87 18.01
CA ASP A 309 -29.46 5.78 16.56
C ASP A 309 -28.43 4.73 16.18
N THR A 310 -28.83 3.72 15.43
CA THR A 310 -28.00 2.57 15.10
C THR A 310 -26.88 2.95 14.15
N THR A 311 -27.13 3.81 13.17
CA THR A 311 -26.14 4.26 12.21
C THR A 311 -25.05 5.10 12.89
N LEU A 312 -25.47 6.02 13.79
CA LEU A 312 -24.51 6.80 14.57
C LEU A 312 -23.68 5.93 15.51
N ALA A 313 -24.30 4.94 16.16
CA ALA A 313 -23.59 4.00 17.02
C ALA A 313 -22.58 3.16 16.23
N ALA A 314 -22.98 2.64 15.07
CA ALA A 314 -22.08 1.91 14.18
C ALA A 314 -20.89 2.76 13.71
N TYR A 315 -21.14 4.04 13.37
CA TYR A 315 -20.07 4.98 13.04
C TYR A 315 -19.09 5.19 14.20
N LEU A 316 -19.59 5.28 15.44
CA LEU A 316 -18.72 5.45 16.61
C LEU A 316 -17.88 4.20 16.93
N VAL A 317 -18.36 3.01 16.54
CA VAL A 317 -17.65 1.74 16.73
C VAL A 317 -16.62 1.50 15.62
N ASP A 318 -16.96 1.84 14.39
CA ASP A 318 -16.10 1.66 13.20
C ASP A 318 -16.15 2.92 12.29
N PRO A 319 -15.44 4.00 12.66
CA PRO A 319 -15.49 5.26 11.92
C PRO A 319 -14.88 5.19 10.52
N ASP A 320 -14.09 4.18 10.23
CA ASP A 320 -13.43 3.99 8.93
C ASP A 320 -14.30 3.21 7.93
N SER A 321 -15.45 2.72 8.35
CA SER A 321 -16.42 2.08 7.46
C SER A 321 -17.00 3.08 6.46
N ASN A 322 -17.14 2.64 5.22
CA ASN A 322 -17.82 3.41 4.15
C ASN A 322 -19.28 3.01 3.95
N ASP A 323 -19.79 2.05 4.71
CA ASP A 323 -21.14 1.52 4.56
C ASP A 323 -21.72 1.13 5.92
N TYR A 324 -22.74 1.85 6.35
CA TYR A 324 -23.53 1.62 7.57
C TYR A 324 -24.96 1.20 7.23
N SER A 325 -25.19 0.59 6.07
CA SER A 325 -26.50 0.09 5.68
C SER A 325 -27.01 -1.01 6.63
N LEU A 326 -28.34 -1.10 6.75
CA LEU A 326 -28.97 -2.10 7.60
C LEU A 326 -28.55 -3.53 7.24
N SER A 327 -28.41 -3.81 5.94
CA SER A 327 -27.98 -5.12 5.45
C SER A 327 -26.59 -5.50 5.94
N ARG A 328 -25.69 -4.54 6.06
CA ARG A 328 -24.33 -4.79 6.57
C ARG A 328 -24.30 -4.93 8.09
N LEU A 329 -25.12 -4.14 8.80
CA LEU A 329 -25.12 -4.18 10.27
C LEU A 329 -25.84 -5.42 10.83
N CYS A 330 -26.61 -6.12 10.00
CA CYS A 330 -27.32 -7.34 10.38
C CYS A 330 -26.60 -8.64 9.96
N THR A 331 -25.46 -8.56 9.28
CA THR A 331 -24.59 -9.70 8.90
C THR A 331 -23.42 -9.86 9.86
#